data_51dadd75e2d15acd7151f0312bf857d3
#
_entry.id   51dadd75e2d15acd7151f0312bf857d3
#
_cell.length_a   1.000
_cell.length_b   1.000
_cell.length_c   1.000
_cell.angle_alpha   90.00
_cell.angle_beta   90.00
_cell.angle_gamma   90.00
#
_symmetry.space_group_name_H-M   'P 1'
#
loop_
_entity.id
_entity.type
_entity.pdbx_description
1 polymer ?
#
loop_
_entity_poly.entity_id
_entity_poly.type
_entity_poly.pdbx_seq_one_letter_code
_entity_poly.pdbx_strand_id
1 'polypeptide(L)'
;MTSKRIAKSLLLGAVSVLALGSVAHAADAVVPVVETSAFNWSGIYVGFGVGAGANVHELSSDLLPGFSFNGIGGEGVYGELTVGYDYMVSPRFLIGGLLDAHAGNIETTLDVAGFDASVRETYGFDAGLRLGYLFTPNTLGYVLGGYSWQKYKFDTNAGFDFDWDQSGYFVGAGVETAINSNWTIKSEYRYTRFGTENILSEFGIPDGVLDTDTSRHTFQVAANYRFGAQNGGVASFEAPAYNWTGFYVGGAAGAGASVHQIDVPPAGDLEFNGIGGEGVFGELNVGYDHDFGSWVAGVMVDARYSGMTSELEVPGGSINLDTDYGFDVLARVGMKVNESTLAYVLGGYSWQHFDLNASSPIGDILDWDSSGFSVGGGLETAMSSNVTVGLEYRYSQFSEKDFSSDLGLPDDTLTSTPSFHTVRIGAKYKFN
;
A
#
# COMPACT_ATOMS: atom_id res chain seq x y z
N MET A 1 -16.05 -20.77 7.08
CA MET A 1 -15.24 -19.79 7.85
C MET A 1 -14.80 -18.59 7.01
N THR A 2 -14.76 -18.69 5.71
CA THR A 2 -14.46 -17.64 4.71
C THR A 2 -15.20 -16.31 4.92
N SER A 3 -16.47 -16.33 5.29
CA SER A 3 -17.27 -15.08 5.45
C SER A 3 -16.83 -14.17 6.62
N LYS A 4 -16.15 -14.69 7.63
CA LYS A 4 -15.66 -13.89 8.76
C LYS A 4 -14.33 -13.17 8.48
N ARG A 5 -13.49 -13.74 7.61
CA ARG A 5 -12.20 -13.13 7.21
C ARG A 5 -12.43 -12.06 6.14
N ILE A 6 -13.31 -12.32 5.17
CA ILE A 6 -13.75 -11.31 4.19
C ILE A 6 -14.30 -10.07 4.92
N ALA A 7 -15.07 -10.25 6.01
CA ALA A 7 -15.54 -9.14 6.82
C ALA A 7 -14.42 -8.39 7.56
N LYS A 8 -13.34 -9.07 7.94
CA LYS A 8 -12.17 -8.41 8.57
C LYS A 8 -11.39 -7.58 7.54
N SER A 9 -11.09 -8.14 6.36
CA SER A 9 -10.37 -7.43 5.28
C SER A 9 -11.18 -6.25 4.74
N LEU A 10 -12.51 -6.38 4.59
CA LEU A 10 -13.41 -5.28 4.23
C LEU A 10 -13.48 -4.18 5.32
N LEU A 11 -13.45 -4.55 6.61
CA LEU A 11 -13.38 -3.58 7.70
C LEU A 11 -12.04 -2.81 7.68
N LEU A 12 -10.96 -3.46 7.28
CA LEU A 12 -9.60 -2.91 7.28
C LEU A 12 -9.39 -1.87 6.17
N GLY A 13 -9.89 -2.15 4.95
CA GLY A 13 -9.94 -1.16 3.88
C GLY A 13 -10.85 0.04 4.19
N ALA A 14 -11.95 -0.18 4.92
CA ALA A 14 -12.92 0.86 5.29
C ALA A 14 -12.46 1.73 6.47
N VAL A 15 -11.67 1.21 7.41
CA VAL A 15 -11.20 1.97 8.59
C VAL A 15 -10.22 3.07 8.22
N SER A 16 -9.38 2.86 7.21
CA SER A 16 -8.47 3.91 6.71
C SER A 16 -9.21 5.13 6.13
N VAL A 17 -10.47 4.94 5.76
CA VAL A 17 -11.31 5.94 5.07
C VAL A 17 -12.26 6.68 6.03
N LEU A 18 -12.75 6.01 7.08
CA LEU A 18 -13.72 6.59 8.01
C LEU A 18 -13.12 7.61 8.99
N ALA A 19 -11.81 7.64 9.17
CA ALA A 19 -11.14 8.64 10.02
C ALA A 19 -11.21 10.07 9.46
N LEU A 20 -11.55 10.26 8.19
CA LEU A 20 -11.68 11.57 7.54
C LEU A 20 -13.07 12.21 7.73
N GLY A 21 -14.07 11.48 8.21
CA GLY A 21 -15.47 11.92 8.21
C GLY A 21 -15.92 12.85 9.34
N SER A 22 -15.09 13.14 10.35
CA SER A 22 -15.56 13.82 11.57
C SER A 22 -15.09 15.27 11.79
N VAL A 23 -14.44 15.91 10.82
CA VAL A 23 -13.84 17.25 11.01
C VAL A 23 -14.60 18.40 10.33
N ALA A 24 -15.78 18.18 9.77
CA ALA A 24 -16.52 19.21 9.04
C ALA A 24 -17.79 19.66 9.77
N HIS A 25 -17.65 20.61 10.68
CA HIS A 25 -18.72 21.55 11.00
C HIS A 25 -18.13 22.86 11.53
N ALA A 26 -17.93 23.82 10.68
CA ALA A 26 -17.90 25.23 11.06
C ALA A 26 -18.61 26.07 10.01
N ALA A 27 -19.63 26.75 10.49
CA ALA A 27 -20.61 27.49 9.74
C ALA A 27 -20.04 28.67 8.95
N ASP A 28 -20.79 28.97 7.89
CA ASP A 28 -20.82 30.17 7.07
C ASP A 28 -20.70 31.46 7.90
N ALA A 29 -19.58 32.17 7.77
CA ALA A 29 -19.41 33.52 8.20
C ALA A 29 -18.61 34.25 7.13
N VAL A 30 -19.22 35.25 6.51
CA VAL A 30 -18.54 36.24 5.65
C VAL A 30 -17.43 36.90 6.46
N VAL A 31 -16.21 36.47 6.26
CA VAL A 31 -15.01 36.98 6.89
C VAL A 31 -14.35 37.96 5.91
N PRO A 32 -13.92 39.16 6.35
CA PRO A 32 -13.10 40.02 5.52
C PRO A 32 -11.84 39.28 5.08
N VAL A 33 -11.39 39.55 3.85
CA VAL A 33 -10.15 38.97 3.30
C VAL A 33 -9.00 39.37 4.25
N VAL A 34 -8.75 38.50 5.21
CA VAL A 34 -7.49 38.48 5.93
C VAL A 34 -6.52 37.82 4.97
N GLU A 35 -5.44 38.49 4.60
CA GLU A 35 -4.31 37.84 3.96
C GLU A 35 -3.94 36.64 4.81
N THR A 36 -4.37 35.47 4.41
CA THR A 36 -4.03 34.20 5.09
C THR A 36 -2.54 34.02 4.91
N SER A 37 -1.78 34.23 5.98
CA SER A 37 -0.34 33.92 5.95
C SER A 37 -0.18 32.46 5.50
N ALA A 38 0.73 32.22 4.54
CA ALA A 38 1.02 30.89 4.05
C ALA A 38 1.34 29.95 5.22
N PHE A 39 0.93 28.69 5.10
CA PHE A 39 1.21 27.67 6.11
C PHE A 39 2.72 27.51 6.31
N ASN A 40 3.17 27.50 7.57
CA ASN A 40 4.57 27.33 7.88
C ASN A 40 4.91 25.84 8.02
N TRP A 41 5.62 25.32 7.04
CA TRP A 41 6.07 23.93 7.02
C TRP A 41 7.29 23.67 7.89
N SER A 42 8.05 24.71 8.30
CA SER A 42 9.22 24.55 9.17
C SER A 42 8.83 24.36 10.63
N GLY A 43 9.46 23.41 11.29
CA GLY A 43 9.27 23.18 12.72
C GLY A 43 9.09 21.71 13.07
N ILE A 44 8.89 21.48 14.38
CA ILE A 44 8.61 20.16 14.93
C ILE A 44 7.16 19.77 14.62
N TYR A 45 6.95 18.51 14.33
CA TYR A 45 5.61 17.92 14.25
C TYR A 45 5.55 16.57 14.97
N VAL A 46 4.35 16.21 15.39
CA VAL A 46 4.00 14.90 15.89
C VAL A 46 2.82 14.38 15.10
N GLY A 47 2.81 13.10 14.81
CA GLY A 47 1.79 12.48 13.98
C GLY A 47 1.31 11.15 14.54
N PHE A 48 0.10 10.78 14.14
CA PHE A 48 -0.42 9.44 14.31
C PHE A 48 -1.06 8.99 13.00
N GLY A 49 -0.87 7.73 12.67
CA GLY A 49 -1.34 7.16 11.42
C GLY A 49 -1.88 5.75 11.60
N VAL A 50 -2.65 5.34 10.63
CA VAL A 50 -3.08 3.96 10.44
C VAL A 50 -2.80 3.56 9.01
N GLY A 51 -2.39 2.32 8.82
CA GLY A 51 -2.02 1.82 7.51
C GLY A 51 -2.37 0.37 7.31
N ALA A 52 -2.25 -0.05 6.07
CA ALA A 52 -2.33 -1.43 5.65
C ALA A 52 -1.11 -1.76 4.79
N GLY A 53 -0.78 -3.02 4.70
CA GLY A 53 0.32 -3.46 3.86
C GLY A 53 0.41 -4.95 3.72
N ALA A 54 1.37 -5.35 2.92
CA ALA A 54 1.75 -6.73 2.72
C ALA A 54 3.26 -6.86 2.80
N ASN A 55 3.71 -8.01 3.28
CA ASN A 55 5.10 -8.44 3.20
C ASN A 55 5.25 -9.65 2.29
N VAL A 56 6.44 -9.81 1.76
CA VAL A 56 6.86 -10.98 1.00
C VAL A 56 8.20 -11.44 1.57
N HIS A 57 8.24 -12.71 1.98
CA HIS A 57 9.44 -13.37 2.48
C HIS A 57 9.98 -14.28 1.37
N GLU A 58 11.23 -14.06 1.01
CA GLU A 58 11.98 -14.94 0.16
C GLU A 58 12.75 -15.92 1.06
N LEU A 59 12.55 -17.23 0.86
CA LEU A 59 13.31 -18.27 1.54
C LEU A 59 14.39 -18.81 0.61
N SER A 60 15.60 -18.99 1.14
CA SER A 60 16.72 -19.59 0.41
C SER A 60 17.48 -20.59 1.27
N SER A 61 18.22 -21.51 0.62
CA SER A 61 19.02 -22.51 1.32
C SER A 61 20.30 -22.87 0.56
N ASP A 62 21.43 -22.75 1.22
CA ASP A 62 22.73 -23.20 0.69
C ASP A 62 22.85 -24.73 0.63
N LEU A 63 22.02 -25.47 1.38
CA LEU A 63 21.95 -26.92 1.30
C LEU A 63 21.36 -27.44 -0.02
N LEU A 64 20.59 -26.58 -0.68
CA LEU A 64 19.95 -26.81 -1.98
C LEU A 64 20.37 -25.67 -2.93
N PRO A 65 21.60 -25.71 -3.49
CA PRO A 65 22.08 -24.65 -4.35
C PRO A 65 21.14 -24.38 -5.54
N GLY A 66 20.69 -23.15 -5.70
CA GLY A 66 19.69 -22.76 -6.71
C GLY A 66 18.24 -22.99 -6.25
N PHE A 67 18.00 -23.16 -4.95
CA PHE A 67 16.66 -23.07 -4.36
C PHE A 67 16.44 -21.66 -3.80
N SER A 68 15.42 -21.00 -4.30
CA SER A 68 14.81 -19.85 -3.63
C SER A 68 13.29 -19.87 -3.86
N PHE A 69 12.55 -19.46 -2.85
CA PHE A 69 11.11 -19.28 -2.93
C PHE A 69 10.76 -17.87 -2.49
N ASN A 70 10.58 -16.97 -3.46
CA ASN A 70 10.09 -15.63 -3.27
C ASN A 70 8.56 -15.64 -3.41
N GLY A 71 7.89 -16.12 -2.38
CA GLY A 71 6.48 -16.39 -2.47
C GLY A 71 5.78 -16.59 -1.13
N ILE A 72 6.37 -16.24 0.02
CA ILE A 72 5.65 -16.29 1.29
C ILE A 72 5.19 -14.88 1.62
N GLY A 73 3.89 -14.62 1.40
CA GLY A 73 3.27 -13.32 1.62
C GLY A 73 2.40 -13.27 2.86
N GLY A 74 2.26 -12.09 3.42
CA GLY A 74 1.33 -11.79 4.50
C GLY A 74 0.70 -10.43 4.30
N GLU A 75 -0.50 -10.22 4.82
CA GLU A 75 -1.19 -8.93 4.75
C GLU A 75 -1.76 -8.55 6.11
N GLY A 76 -1.97 -7.24 6.31
CA GLY A 76 -2.56 -6.77 7.56
C GLY A 76 -2.54 -5.27 7.72
N VAL A 77 -2.71 -4.83 8.97
CA VAL A 77 -2.78 -3.42 9.32
C VAL A 77 -1.85 -3.06 10.44
N TYR A 78 -1.54 -1.76 10.53
CA TYR A 78 -0.69 -1.22 11.58
C TYR A 78 -1.11 0.19 11.98
N GLY A 79 -0.67 0.59 13.17
CA GLY A 79 -0.71 1.96 13.64
C GLY A 79 0.69 2.52 13.78
N GLU A 80 0.87 3.83 13.54
CA GLU A 80 2.16 4.51 13.61
C GLU A 80 2.07 5.79 14.42
N LEU A 81 3.11 6.07 15.18
CA LEU A 81 3.38 7.35 15.83
C LEU A 81 4.66 7.93 15.26
N THR A 82 4.60 9.19 14.83
CA THR A 82 5.72 9.91 14.20
C THR A 82 6.11 11.12 15.03
N VAL A 83 7.39 11.40 15.12
CA VAL A 83 7.94 12.70 15.49
C VAL A 83 8.95 13.15 14.44
N GLY A 84 8.87 14.39 13.99
CA GLY A 84 9.79 14.88 12.97
C GLY A 84 10.06 16.37 13.08
N TYR A 85 11.05 16.80 12.29
CA TYR A 85 11.40 18.19 12.11
C TYR A 85 11.63 18.49 10.64
N ASP A 86 11.00 19.54 10.15
CA ASP A 86 11.14 20.02 8.79
C ASP A 86 11.77 21.40 8.74
N TYR A 87 12.48 21.68 7.66
CA TYR A 87 13.05 22.98 7.37
C TYR A 87 12.86 23.37 5.91
N MET A 88 12.25 24.51 5.66
CA MET A 88 12.11 25.08 4.34
C MET A 88 13.44 25.71 3.91
N VAL A 89 14.11 25.07 2.95
CA VAL A 89 15.38 25.58 2.38
C VAL A 89 15.15 26.66 1.31
N SER A 90 13.94 26.73 0.77
CA SER A 90 13.49 27.75 -0.18
C SER A 90 11.94 27.85 -0.14
N PRO A 91 11.31 28.80 -0.86
CA PRO A 91 9.86 28.91 -0.89
C PRO A 91 9.11 27.64 -1.36
N ARG A 92 9.78 26.70 -2.02
CA ARG A 92 9.16 25.47 -2.52
C ARG A 92 9.83 24.16 -2.06
N PHE A 93 11.06 24.23 -1.53
CA PHE A 93 11.80 23.02 -1.17
C PHE A 93 11.95 22.89 0.34
N LEU A 94 11.72 21.66 0.81
CA LEU A 94 11.79 21.27 2.20
C LEU A 94 12.75 20.10 2.37
N ILE A 95 13.50 20.11 3.47
CA ILE A 95 14.24 18.95 3.98
C ILE A 95 13.75 18.64 5.38
N GLY A 96 13.66 17.37 5.75
CA GLY A 96 13.21 16.98 7.08
C GLY A 96 13.80 15.65 7.53
N GLY A 97 13.68 15.42 8.82
CA GLY A 97 14.01 14.15 9.45
C GLY A 97 12.84 13.66 10.31
N LEU A 98 12.68 12.35 10.42
CA LEU A 98 11.59 11.72 11.14
C LEU A 98 12.06 10.48 11.89
N LEU A 99 11.36 10.19 12.97
CA LEU A 99 11.43 8.95 13.74
C LEU A 99 10.00 8.44 13.90
N ASP A 100 9.80 7.16 13.61
CA ASP A 100 8.51 6.49 13.73
C ASP A 100 8.62 5.29 14.64
N ALA A 101 7.52 5.00 15.34
CA ALA A 101 7.26 3.75 16.01
C ALA A 101 5.94 3.19 15.51
N HIS A 102 5.94 1.93 15.11
CA HIS A 102 4.74 1.29 14.58
C HIS A 102 4.51 -0.08 15.19
N ALA A 103 3.24 -0.51 15.21
CA ALA A 103 2.84 -1.82 15.65
C ALA A 103 1.63 -2.29 14.84
N GLY A 104 1.59 -3.59 14.54
CA GLY A 104 0.55 -4.13 13.66
C GLY A 104 0.42 -5.63 13.71
N ASN A 105 -0.28 -6.16 12.70
CA ASN A 105 -0.54 -7.58 12.52
C ASN A 105 -0.47 -7.98 11.04
N ILE A 106 0.54 -7.49 10.32
CA ILE A 106 0.81 -8.04 8.99
C ILE A 106 1.31 -9.46 9.20
N GLU A 107 0.55 -10.45 8.76
CA GLU A 107 0.81 -11.86 9.09
C GLU A 107 0.57 -12.81 7.93
N THR A 108 1.36 -13.86 7.91
CA THR A 108 1.19 -15.06 7.08
C THR A 108 0.65 -16.17 7.97
N THR A 109 -0.35 -16.93 7.54
CA THR A 109 -0.97 -17.99 8.33
C THR A 109 -1.02 -19.31 7.58
N LEU A 110 -0.76 -20.40 8.28
CA LEU A 110 -0.94 -21.78 7.83
C LEU A 110 -1.86 -22.50 8.81
N ASP A 111 -2.96 -23.07 8.32
CA ASP A 111 -3.85 -23.96 9.06
C ASP A 111 -3.91 -25.31 8.33
N VAL A 112 -3.61 -26.39 9.02
CA VAL A 112 -3.70 -27.74 8.47
C VAL A 112 -4.11 -28.74 9.54
N ALA A 113 -5.24 -29.43 9.33
CA ALA A 113 -5.75 -30.46 10.22
C ALA A 113 -5.86 -30.03 11.71
N GLY A 114 -6.13 -28.73 11.94
CA GLY A 114 -6.21 -28.13 13.29
C GLY A 114 -4.86 -27.78 13.91
N PHE A 115 -3.78 -27.83 13.14
CA PHE A 115 -2.49 -27.23 13.48
C PHE A 115 -2.44 -25.83 12.86
N ASP A 116 -2.29 -24.80 13.71
CA ASP A 116 -2.17 -23.41 13.29
C ASP A 116 -0.73 -22.94 13.49
N ALA A 117 -0.18 -22.28 12.47
CA ALA A 117 1.09 -21.58 12.54
C ALA A 117 0.96 -20.20 11.90
N SER A 118 1.65 -19.20 12.46
CA SER A 118 1.69 -17.86 11.88
C SER A 118 3.04 -17.19 12.06
N VAL A 119 3.41 -16.38 11.06
CA VAL A 119 4.51 -15.40 11.11
C VAL A 119 3.91 -14.02 11.10
N ARG A 120 4.19 -13.21 12.10
CA ARG A 120 3.56 -11.89 12.28
C ARG A 120 4.57 -10.80 12.60
N GLU A 121 4.41 -9.64 11.96
CA GLU A 121 5.03 -8.39 12.41
C GLU A 121 4.39 -7.94 13.73
N THR A 122 5.20 -7.54 14.69
CA THR A 122 4.70 -7.07 16.00
C THR A 122 4.87 -5.58 16.17
N TYR A 123 6.10 -5.09 16.28
CA TYR A 123 6.40 -3.67 16.36
C TYR A 123 7.75 -3.36 15.69
N GLY A 124 7.93 -2.11 15.29
CA GLY A 124 9.14 -1.65 14.65
C GLY A 124 9.39 -0.16 14.85
N PHE A 125 10.56 0.27 14.38
CA PHE A 125 11.01 1.66 14.44
C PHE A 125 11.69 2.04 13.13
N ASP A 126 11.37 3.23 12.64
CA ASP A 126 12.00 3.80 11.45
C ASP A 126 12.69 5.11 11.81
N ALA A 127 13.83 5.37 11.15
CA ALA A 127 14.54 6.64 11.20
C ALA A 127 14.87 7.10 9.78
N GLY A 128 14.38 8.24 9.36
CA GLY A 128 14.47 8.66 7.97
C GLY A 128 14.64 10.15 7.74
N LEU A 129 14.99 10.45 6.50
CA LEU A 129 15.03 11.79 5.96
C LEU A 129 13.96 11.93 4.88
N ARG A 130 13.45 13.14 4.70
CA ARG A 130 12.52 13.47 3.62
C ARG A 130 12.93 14.72 2.86
N LEU A 131 12.66 14.70 1.56
CA LEU A 131 12.85 15.81 0.63
C LEU A 131 11.51 16.15 0.02
N GLY A 132 11.04 17.37 0.24
CA GLY A 132 9.70 17.79 -0.16
C GLY A 132 9.72 18.96 -1.14
N TYR A 133 8.68 18.99 -1.96
CA TYR A 133 8.37 20.07 -2.88
C TYR A 133 6.92 20.52 -2.70
N LEU A 134 6.71 21.80 -2.47
CA LEU A 134 5.38 22.38 -2.35
C LEU A 134 4.72 22.51 -3.73
N PHE A 135 3.69 21.71 -3.98
CA PHE A 135 2.82 21.83 -5.15
C PHE A 135 1.97 23.08 -5.05
N THR A 136 1.40 23.31 -3.87
CA THR A 136 0.68 24.53 -3.47
C THR A 136 1.25 25.03 -2.14
N PRO A 137 0.96 26.26 -1.69
CA PRO A 137 1.39 26.71 -0.36
C PRO A 137 0.95 25.79 0.78
N ASN A 138 -0.14 25.05 0.58
CA ASN A 138 -0.76 24.18 1.58
C ASN A 138 -0.56 22.68 1.31
N THR A 139 0.11 22.28 0.23
CA THR A 139 0.28 20.86 -0.13
C THR A 139 1.72 20.55 -0.54
N LEU A 140 2.30 19.61 0.17
CA LEU A 140 3.65 19.10 0.03
C LEU A 140 3.61 17.70 -0.61
N GLY A 141 4.32 17.52 -1.73
CA GLY A 141 4.73 16.19 -2.18
C GLY A 141 6.16 15.92 -1.73
N TYR A 142 6.47 14.70 -1.34
CA TYR A 142 7.80 14.38 -0.84
C TYR A 142 8.19 12.94 -1.15
N VAL A 143 9.50 12.72 -1.17
CA VAL A 143 10.12 11.40 -1.12
C VAL A 143 10.86 11.26 0.20
N LEU A 144 10.98 10.03 0.69
CA LEU A 144 11.66 9.76 1.95
C LEU A 144 12.45 8.46 1.86
N GLY A 145 13.40 8.30 2.76
CA GLY A 145 14.16 7.07 2.88
C GLY A 145 14.97 7.05 4.17
N GLY A 146 15.28 5.85 4.63
CA GLY A 146 15.96 5.69 5.90
C GLY A 146 16.20 4.25 6.29
N TYR A 147 16.44 4.07 7.57
CA TYR A 147 16.66 2.79 8.23
C TYR A 147 15.37 2.33 8.90
N SER A 148 15.09 1.02 8.82
CA SER A 148 13.97 0.35 9.45
C SER A 148 14.46 -0.83 10.29
N TRP A 149 13.83 -1.03 11.44
CA TRP A 149 14.02 -2.19 12.30
C TRP A 149 12.65 -2.75 12.68
N GLN A 150 12.46 -4.07 12.56
CA GLN A 150 11.20 -4.77 12.73
C GLN A 150 11.37 -6.04 13.55
N LYS A 151 10.46 -6.27 14.51
CA LYS A 151 10.33 -7.51 15.26
C LYS A 151 9.26 -8.41 14.67
N TYR A 152 9.65 -9.64 14.40
CA TYR A 152 8.78 -10.72 13.93
C TYR A 152 8.54 -11.73 15.03
N LYS A 153 7.41 -12.42 14.96
CA LYS A 153 7.06 -13.52 15.85
C LYS A 153 6.48 -14.67 15.07
N PHE A 154 7.01 -15.88 15.31
CA PHE A 154 6.41 -17.13 14.90
C PHE A 154 5.63 -17.70 16.09
N ASP A 155 4.38 -18.07 15.86
CA ASP A 155 3.49 -18.66 16.85
C ASP A 155 2.84 -19.92 16.30
N THR A 156 2.62 -20.93 17.18
CA THR A 156 1.82 -22.12 16.85
C THR A 156 0.83 -22.43 17.97
N ASN A 157 -0.31 -23.06 17.63
CA ASN A 157 -1.25 -23.56 18.63
C ASN A 157 -0.72 -24.79 19.41
N ALA A 158 0.40 -25.38 18.98
CA ALA A 158 1.10 -26.44 19.71
C ALA A 158 1.98 -25.90 20.86
N GLY A 159 2.04 -24.58 21.06
CA GLY A 159 2.84 -23.94 22.11
C GLY A 159 4.32 -23.82 21.76
N PHE A 160 4.66 -23.90 20.49
CA PHE A 160 5.99 -23.59 20.00
C PHE A 160 5.99 -22.17 19.43
N ASP A 161 6.80 -21.29 20.01
CA ASP A 161 6.92 -19.91 19.59
C ASP A 161 8.37 -19.43 19.70
N PHE A 162 8.76 -18.54 18.81
CA PHE A 162 10.03 -17.82 18.84
C PHE A 162 9.88 -16.46 18.15
N ASP A 163 10.81 -15.58 18.40
CA ASP A 163 10.84 -14.26 17.80
C ASP A 163 12.24 -13.93 17.28
N TRP A 164 12.29 -13.13 16.20
CA TRP A 164 13.52 -12.59 15.64
C TRP A 164 13.31 -11.14 15.23
N ASP A 165 14.38 -10.46 14.91
CA ASP A 165 14.34 -9.11 14.37
C ASP A 165 15.14 -8.98 13.10
N GLN A 166 14.68 -8.10 12.23
CA GLN A 166 15.37 -7.74 11.00
C GLN A 166 15.57 -6.24 10.93
N SER A 167 16.65 -5.83 10.29
CA SER A 167 16.92 -4.44 9.98
C SER A 167 17.18 -4.26 8.51
N GLY A 168 16.84 -3.08 7.99
CA GLY A 168 16.96 -2.79 6.59
C GLY A 168 16.84 -1.32 6.27
N TYR A 169 16.50 -1.04 5.03
CA TYR A 169 16.25 0.32 4.56
C TYR A 169 14.86 0.44 3.97
N PHE A 170 14.30 1.63 4.07
CA PHE A 170 13.07 1.94 3.37
C PHE A 170 13.25 3.12 2.41
N VAL A 171 12.40 3.13 1.39
CA VAL A 171 12.18 4.27 0.50
C VAL A 171 10.69 4.48 0.33
N GLY A 172 10.28 5.72 0.11
CA GLY A 172 8.85 5.99 -0.02
C GLY A 172 8.55 7.35 -0.63
N ALA A 173 7.26 7.61 -0.78
CA ALA A 173 6.73 8.88 -1.26
C ALA A 173 5.40 9.19 -0.57
N GLY A 174 5.10 10.49 -0.45
CA GLY A 174 3.88 10.93 0.19
C GLY A 174 3.38 12.27 -0.33
N VAL A 175 2.12 12.51 -0.04
CA VAL A 175 1.46 13.81 -0.20
C VAL A 175 0.90 14.22 1.15
N GLU A 176 1.21 15.42 1.60
CA GLU A 176 0.73 15.99 2.87
C GLU A 176 0.08 17.34 2.60
N THR A 177 -1.10 17.58 3.15
CA THR A 177 -1.83 18.82 2.94
C THR A 177 -2.36 19.40 4.25
N ALA A 178 -2.27 20.73 4.38
CA ALA A 178 -2.81 21.45 5.54
C ALA A 178 -4.34 21.47 5.49
N ILE A 179 -4.98 21.10 6.61
CA ILE A 179 -6.44 21.19 6.81
C ILE A 179 -6.83 22.41 7.66
N ASN A 180 -5.92 22.92 8.44
CA ASN A 180 -6.04 24.17 9.19
C ASN A 180 -4.65 24.70 9.57
N SER A 181 -4.61 25.70 10.46
CA SER A 181 -3.36 26.38 10.84
C SER A 181 -2.30 25.52 11.52
N ASN A 182 -2.64 24.32 12.02
CA ASN A 182 -1.70 23.44 12.74
C ASN A 182 -1.76 21.98 12.31
N TRP A 183 -2.87 21.54 11.72
CA TRP A 183 -3.05 20.15 11.35
C TRP A 183 -2.87 19.93 9.87
N THR A 184 -2.20 18.83 9.53
CA THR A 184 -2.10 18.31 8.18
C THR A 184 -2.61 16.88 8.14
N ILE A 185 -3.03 16.44 6.96
CA ILE A 185 -3.23 15.02 6.66
C ILE A 185 -2.20 14.60 5.63
N LYS A 186 -1.70 13.37 5.75
CA LYS A 186 -0.79 12.77 4.77
C LYS A 186 -1.31 11.42 4.29
N SER A 187 -1.00 11.10 3.05
CA SER A 187 -0.95 9.74 2.52
C SER A 187 0.49 9.42 2.16
N GLU A 188 0.97 8.26 2.54
CA GLU A 188 2.37 7.88 2.38
C GLU A 188 2.49 6.40 2.06
N TYR A 189 3.33 6.08 1.12
CA TYR A 189 3.76 4.73 0.78
C TYR A 189 5.21 4.52 1.16
N ARG A 190 5.53 3.34 1.71
CA ARG A 190 6.90 2.88 1.94
C ARG A 190 7.08 1.48 1.39
N TYR A 191 8.20 1.30 0.71
CA TYR A 191 8.80 0.00 0.43
C TYR A 191 9.98 -0.18 1.36
N THR A 192 10.00 -1.28 2.10
CA THR A 192 11.10 -1.62 3.01
C THR A 192 11.72 -2.94 2.55
N ARG A 193 13.05 -2.98 2.43
CA ARG A 193 13.81 -4.22 2.23
C ARG A 193 14.65 -4.48 3.47
N PHE A 194 14.39 -5.59 4.12
CA PHE A 194 15.17 -6.04 5.26
C PHE A 194 16.35 -6.88 4.78
N GLY A 195 17.39 -7.01 5.62
CA GLY A 195 18.52 -7.88 5.35
C GLY A 195 18.19 -9.34 5.57
N THR A 196 19.02 -10.21 5.00
CA THR A 196 18.93 -11.64 5.17
C THR A 196 19.11 -12.04 6.64
N GLU A 197 18.24 -12.91 7.14
CA GLU A 197 18.28 -13.43 8.51
C GLU A 197 18.12 -14.94 8.51
N ASN A 198 18.95 -15.63 9.31
CA ASN A 198 18.78 -17.06 9.57
C ASN A 198 17.73 -17.24 10.66
N ILE A 199 16.51 -17.61 10.27
CA ILE A 199 15.38 -17.81 11.18
C ILE A 199 15.55 -19.00 12.13
N LEU A 200 16.50 -19.89 11.87
CA LEU A 200 16.79 -21.07 12.70
C LEU A 200 18.04 -20.89 13.59
N SER A 201 18.62 -19.70 13.65
CA SER A 201 19.84 -19.41 14.43
C SER A 201 19.66 -19.66 15.92
N GLU A 202 18.46 -19.41 16.48
CA GLU A 202 18.15 -19.67 17.89
C GLU A 202 18.20 -21.18 18.26
N PHE A 203 18.04 -22.07 17.27
CA PHE A 203 18.17 -23.52 17.46
C PHE A 203 19.59 -24.02 17.22
N GLY A 204 20.57 -23.10 17.07
CA GLY A 204 21.97 -23.46 16.81
C GLY A 204 22.22 -24.02 15.41
N ILE A 205 21.31 -23.75 14.47
CA ILE A 205 21.45 -24.12 13.07
C ILE A 205 22.32 -23.07 12.37
N PRO A 206 23.37 -23.49 11.63
CA PRO A 206 24.26 -22.55 10.95
C PRO A 206 23.54 -21.70 9.90
N ASP A 207 24.10 -20.50 9.61
CA ASP A 207 23.69 -19.65 8.50
C ASP A 207 23.72 -20.41 7.18
N GLY A 208 22.83 -20.06 6.26
CA GLY A 208 22.70 -20.68 4.95
C GLY A 208 21.84 -21.96 4.93
N VAL A 209 21.40 -22.49 6.09
CA VAL A 209 20.51 -23.65 6.11
C VAL A 209 19.08 -23.27 5.73
N LEU A 210 18.57 -22.18 6.30
CA LEU A 210 17.30 -21.56 5.93
C LEU A 210 17.36 -20.08 6.26
N ASP A 211 17.57 -19.30 5.25
CA ASP A 211 17.65 -17.85 5.33
C ASP A 211 16.38 -17.22 4.76
N THR A 212 15.99 -16.07 5.30
CA THR A 212 14.87 -15.27 4.80
C THR A 212 15.30 -13.84 4.50
N ASP A 213 14.91 -13.35 3.34
CA ASP A 213 14.89 -11.94 2.96
C ASP A 213 13.45 -11.45 2.98
N THR A 214 13.21 -10.31 3.56
CA THR A 214 11.83 -9.78 3.66
C THR A 214 11.74 -8.43 2.97
N SER A 215 10.73 -8.27 2.12
CA SER A 215 10.26 -6.99 1.62
C SER A 215 8.89 -6.66 2.20
N ARG A 216 8.59 -5.36 2.34
CA ARG A 216 7.33 -4.87 2.88
C ARG A 216 6.82 -3.67 2.10
N HIS A 217 5.58 -3.76 1.65
CA HIS A 217 4.85 -2.66 1.03
C HIS A 217 3.81 -2.14 1.99
N THR A 218 3.91 -0.89 2.41
CA THR A 218 2.94 -0.29 3.33
C THR A 218 2.39 1.03 2.77
N PHE A 219 1.11 1.26 3.04
CA PHE A 219 0.46 2.54 2.81
C PHE A 219 -0.20 3.00 4.09
N GLN A 220 -0.12 4.30 4.38
CA GLN A 220 -0.74 4.90 5.55
C GLN A 220 -1.43 6.22 5.25
N VAL A 221 -2.44 6.50 6.04
CA VAL A 221 -3.03 7.82 6.20
C VAL A 221 -2.76 8.29 7.62
N ALA A 222 -2.26 9.51 7.76
CA ALA A 222 -1.91 10.04 9.07
C ALA A 222 -2.31 11.51 9.21
N ALA A 223 -2.54 11.91 10.46
CA ALA A 223 -2.70 13.30 10.84
C ALA A 223 -1.47 13.77 11.61
N ASN A 224 -0.92 14.94 11.22
CA ASN A 224 0.22 15.54 11.88
C ASN A 224 -0.18 16.87 12.51
N TYR A 225 0.22 17.09 13.75
CA TYR A 225 0.15 18.38 14.42
C TYR A 225 1.50 19.07 14.33
N ARG A 226 1.54 20.26 13.72
CA ARG A 226 2.74 21.07 13.50
C ARG A 226 2.80 22.23 14.49
N PHE A 227 3.85 22.25 15.29
CA PHE A 227 4.08 23.33 16.25
C PHE A 227 4.56 24.59 15.54
N GLY A 228 3.89 25.72 15.78
CA GLY A 228 4.26 27.02 15.19
C GLY A 228 3.89 27.20 13.71
N ALA A 229 3.12 26.30 13.11
CA ALA A 229 2.70 26.42 11.71
C ALA A 229 1.90 27.70 11.41
N GLN A 230 1.21 28.25 12.40
CA GLN A 230 0.46 29.50 12.32
C GLN A 230 1.34 30.78 12.27
N ASN A 231 2.65 30.67 12.46
CA ASN A 231 3.55 31.84 12.52
C ASN A 231 3.91 32.43 11.15
N GLY A 232 3.23 31.98 10.07
CA GLY A 232 3.49 32.40 8.70
C GLY A 232 4.62 31.65 8.03
N GLY A 233 4.36 31.11 6.84
CA GLY A 233 5.32 30.38 6.02
C GLY A 233 6.05 31.26 5.02
N VAL A 234 7.10 30.70 4.44
CA VAL A 234 7.92 31.37 3.41
C VAL A 234 7.39 31.18 1.99
N ALA A 235 6.31 30.41 1.81
CA ALA A 235 5.71 30.20 0.50
C ALA A 235 5.11 31.51 -0.02
N SER A 236 5.63 31.99 -1.15
CA SER A 236 5.27 33.29 -1.76
C SER A 236 4.65 33.11 -3.16
N PHE A 237 3.95 32.00 -3.40
CA PHE A 237 3.28 31.71 -4.65
C PHE A 237 1.82 31.32 -4.37
N GLU A 238 0.96 31.50 -5.37
CA GLU A 238 -0.46 31.17 -5.28
C GLU A 238 -0.71 29.72 -5.69
N ALA A 239 -1.73 29.09 -5.09
CA ALA A 239 -2.23 27.82 -5.54
C ALA A 239 -2.91 27.97 -6.90
N PRO A 240 -2.77 27.00 -7.82
CA PRO A 240 -3.46 27.09 -9.10
C PRO A 240 -4.98 26.99 -8.89
N ALA A 241 -5.74 27.82 -9.62
CA ALA A 241 -7.16 27.64 -9.74
C ALA A 241 -7.44 26.36 -10.56
N TYR A 242 -8.24 25.45 -10.02
CA TYR A 242 -8.54 24.18 -10.65
C TYR A 242 -10.04 23.91 -10.66
N ASN A 243 -10.56 23.52 -11.82
CA ASN A 243 -11.94 23.10 -11.98
C ASN A 243 -12.03 21.57 -11.84
N TRP A 244 -12.68 21.10 -10.79
CA TRP A 244 -12.84 19.67 -10.55
C TRP A 244 -13.87 19.00 -11.49
N THR A 245 -14.76 19.76 -12.14
CA THR A 245 -15.73 19.20 -13.11
C THR A 245 -15.09 19.01 -14.49
N GLY A 246 -15.29 17.85 -15.09
CA GLY A 246 -14.91 17.59 -16.48
C GLY A 246 -14.32 16.21 -16.71
N PHE A 247 -14.11 15.89 -18.00
CA PHE A 247 -13.41 14.69 -18.44
C PHE A 247 -11.90 14.83 -18.21
N TYR A 248 -11.27 13.72 -17.92
CA TYR A 248 -9.81 13.65 -17.79
C TYR A 248 -9.26 12.36 -18.39
N VAL A 249 -7.98 12.42 -18.73
CA VAL A 249 -7.12 11.27 -19.01
C VAL A 249 -5.94 11.32 -18.05
N GLY A 250 -5.43 10.17 -17.68
CA GLY A 250 -4.29 10.10 -16.78
C GLY A 250 -3.44 8.86 -16.99
N GLY A 251 -2.30 8.88 -16.33
CA GLY A 251 -1.43 7.73 -16.23
C GLY A 251 -0.82 7.65 -14.84
N ALA A 252 -0.49 6.45 -14.42
CA ALA A 252 0.13 6.18 -13.14
C ALA A 252 1.21 5.11 -13.26
N ALA A 253 2.18 5.18 -12.37
CA ALA A 253 3.11 4.10 -12.08
C ALA A 253 2.95 3.70 -10.62
N GLY A 254 3.01 2.42 -10.34
CA GLY A 254 2.79 1.91 -9.01
C GLY A 254 3.63 0.69 -8.69
N ALA A 255 3.57 0.32 -7.42
CA ALA A 255 4.15 -0.90 -6.89
C ALA A 255 3.17 -1.53 -5.90
N GLY A 256 3.36 -2.81 -5.62
CA GLY A 256 2.53 -3.49 -4.65
C GLY A 256 2.92 -4.93 -4.45
N ALA A 257 2.14 -5.58 -3.61
CA ALA A 257 2.23 -7.00 -3.34
C ALA A 257 0.87 -7.67 -3.58
N SER A 258 0.93 -8.91 -4.04
CA SER A 258 -0.20 -9.83 -4.11
C SER A 258 -0.06 -10.87 -2.99
N VAL A 259 -1.19 -11.35 -2.50
CA VAL A 259 -1.27 -12.49 -1.59
C VAL A 259 -2.34 -13.43 -2.12
N HIS A 260 -1.98 -14.68 -2.33
CA HIS A 260 -2.89 -15.73 -2.75
C HIS A 260 -3.16 -16.65 -1.56
N GLN A 261 -4.40 -16.70 -1.10
CA GLN A 261 -4.84 -17.73 -0.19
C GLN A 261 -5.01 -19.02 -0.99
N ILE A 262 -4.37 -20.10 -0.55
CA ILE A 262 -4.46 -21.43 -1.13
C ILE A 262 -5.22 -22.33 -0.16
N ASP A 263 -6.22 -23.03 -0.66
CA ASP A 263 -6.99 -23.99 0.10
C ASP A 263 -6.91 -25.37 -0.55
N VAL A 264 -6.58 -26.39 0.26
CA VAL A 264 -6.48 -27.81 -0.15
C VAL A 264 -7.30 -28.69 0.80
N PRO A 265 -8.65 -28.71 0.69
CA PRO A 265 -9.53 -29.41 1.61
C PRO A 265 -9.20 -30.91 1.81
N PRO A 266 -8.85 -31.71 0.77
CA PRO A 266 -8.49 -33.11 0.96
C PRO A 266 -7.21 -33.35 1.77
N ALA A 267 -6.36 -32.34 1.93
CA ALA A 267 -5.13 -32.41 2.74
C ALA A 267 -5.37 -32.03 4.23
N GLY A 268 -6.57 -32.30 4.77
CA GLY A 268 -6.92 -32.00 6.15
C GLY A 268 -7.37 -30.55 6.36
N ASP A 269 -8.12 -30.02 5.39
CA ASP A 269 -8.54 -28.59 5.36
C ASP A 269 -7.33 -27.64 5.44
N LEU A 270 -6.28 -27.90 4.64
CA LEU A 270 -5.12 -27.04 4.58
C LEU A 270 -5.54 -25.69 3.99
N GLU A 271 -5.38 -24.63 4.79
CA GLU A 271 -5.47 -23.22 4.37
C GLU A 271 -4.10 -22.57 4.54
N PHE A 272 -3.56 -22.04 3.46
CA PHE A 272 -2.32 -21.26 3.49
C PHE A 272 -2.57 -19.87 2.90
N ASN A 273 -2.58 -18.87 3.76
CA ASN A 273 -2.68 -17.47 3.35
C ASN A 273 -1.29 -16.88 3.23
N GLY A 274 -0.58 -17.27 2.19
CA GLY A 274 0.81 -16.92 2.16
C GLY A 274 1.54 -17.15 0.85
N ILE A 275 0.88 -17.36 -0.31
CA ILE A 275 1.60 -17.21 -1.58
C ILE A 275 1.58 -15.76 -1.99
N GLY A 276 2.73 -15.10 -1.80
CA GLY A 276 2.91 -13.68 -2.06
C GLY A 276 3.73 -13.41 -3.32
N GLY A 277 3.47 -12.28 -3.95
CA GLY A 277 4.28 -11.75 -5.05
C GLY A 277 4.41 -10.25 -4.90
N GLU A 278 5.44 -9.69 -5.48
CA GLU A 278 5.64 -8.23 -5.49
C GLU A 278 6.09 -7.75 -6.87
N GLY A 279 5.91 -6.46 -7.12
CA GLY A 279 6.40 -5.87 -8.37
C GLY A 279 5.85 -4.48 -8.62
N VAL A 280 6.10 -4.03 -9.84
CA VAL A 280 5.70 -2.70 -10.32
C VAL A 280 4.71 -2.82 -11.47
N PHE A 281 3.90 -1.77 -11.68
CA PHE A 281 2.94 -1.72 -12.77
C PHE A 281 2.83 -0.32 -13.35
N GLY A 282 2.33 -0.24 -14.58
CA GLY A 282 1.91 0.99 -15.25
C GLY A 282 0.41 0.97 -15.51
N GLU A 283 -0.23 2.13 -15.44
CA GLU A 283 -1.68 2.29 -15.60
C GLU A 283 -2.00 3.49 -16.49
N LEU A 284 -3.03 3.36 -17.34
CA LEU A 284 -3.68 4.47 -18.02
C LEU A 284 -5.13 4.53 -17.59
N ASN A 285 -5.64 5.74 -17.37
CA ASN A 285 -7.01 5.93 -16.95
C ASN A 285 -7.72 7.06 -17.68
N VAL A 286 -9.05 6.95 -17.74
CA VAL A 286 -9.96 7.98 -18.22
C VAL A 286 -11.12 8.08 -17.26
N GLY A 287 -11.67 9.29 -17.08
CA GLY A 287 -12.79 9.45 -16.18
C GLY A 287 -13.50 10.80 -16.33
N TYR A 288 -14.54 10.94 -15.56
CA TYR A 288 -15.31 12.17 -15.43
C TYR A 288 -15.63 12.44 -13.96
N ASP A 289 -15.40 13.68 -13.56
CA ASP A 289 -15.76 14.18 -12.23
C ASP A 289 -16.79 15.29 -12.34
N HIS A 290 -17.57 15.43 -11.27
CA HIS A 290 -18.46 16.56 -11.07
C HIS A 290 -18.24 17.17 -9.68
N ASP A 291 -18.06 18.49 -9.65
CA ASP A 291 -17.86 19.29 -8.44
C ASP A 291 -19.23 19.75 -7.90
N PHE A 292 -19.55 19.33 -6.67
CA PHE A 292 -20.77 19.70 -5.94
C PHE A 292 -20.48 20.80 -4.87
N GLY A 293 -19.39 21.54 -5.02
CA GLY A 293 -18.95 22.56 -4.06
C GLY A 293 -17.92 21.99 -3.09
N SER A 294 -18.31 21.47 -1.94
CA SER A 294 -17.39 20.85 -0.97
C SER A 294 -16.99 19.43 -1.35
N TRP A 295 -17.74 18.77 -2.23
CA TRP A 295 -17.56 17.38 -2.62
C TRP A 295 -17.38 17.27 -4.13
N VAL A 296 -16.62 16.27 -4.53
CA VAL A 296 -16.44 15.85 -5.93
C VAL A 296 -16.83 14.39 -6.02
N ALA A 297 -17.64 14.03 -7.01
CA ALA A 297 -17.94 12.64 -7.30
C ALA A 297 -17.66 12.34 -8.78
N GLY A 298 -17.23 11.13 -9.09
CA GLY A 298 -16.87 10.77 -10.44
C GLY A 298 -16.82 9.27 -10.67
N VAL A 299 -16.55 8.94 -11.93
CA VAL A 299 -16.32 7.57 -12.39
C VAL A 299 -15.05 7.52 -13.21
N MET A 300 -14.35 6.40 -13.14
CA MET A 300 -13.14 6.17 -13.93
C MET A 300 -13.06 4.73 -14.41
N VAL A 301 -12.38 4.56 -15.50
CA VAL A 301 -11.94 3.27 -16.02
C VAL A 301 -10.44 3.34 -16.18
N ASP A 302 -9.76 2.32 -15.73
CA ASP A 302 -8.32 2.19 -15.96
C ASP A 302 -7.97 0.82 -16.54
N ALA A 303 -6.81 0.78 -17.17
CA ALA A 303 -6.17 -0.44 -17.63
C ALA A 303 -4.72 -0.42 -17.17
N ARG A 304 -4.27 -1.56 -16.64
CA ARG A 304 -2.91 -1.72 -16.11
C ARG A 304 -2.19 -2.88 -16.79
N TYR A 305 -0.87 -2.75 -16.82
CA TYR A 305 0.06 -3.84 -17.11
C TYR A 305 1.01 -3.96 -15.93
N SER A 306 1.15 -5.18 -15.41
CA SER A 306 1.84 -5.47 -14.16
C SER A 306 3.02 -6.42 -14.39
N GLY A 307 4.05 -6.31 -13.56
CA GLY A 307 5.15 -7.24 -13.45
C GLY A 307 5.25 -7.77 -12.00
N MET A 308 4.10 -7.91 -11.31
CA MET A 308 4.08 -8.59 -10.02
C MET A 308 4.17 -10.09 -10.23
N THR A 309 5.11 -10.74 -9.56
CA THR A 309 5.37 -12.18 -9.69
C THR A 309 5.69 -12.80 -8.34
N SER A 310 5.30 -14.07 -8.18
CA SER A 310 5.81 -14.99 -7.17
C SER A 310 6.68 -16.01 -7.86
N GLU A 311 7.90 -16.27 -7.37
CA GLU A 311 8.86 -17.13 -8.04
C GLU A 311 9.36 -18.24 -7.12
N LEU A 312 9.30 -19.47 -7.62
CA LEU A 312 9.95 -20.63 -7.04
C LEU A 312 11.09 -21.07 -7.96
N GLU A 313 12.33 -20.88 -7.51
CA GLU A 313 13.51 -21.41 -8.17
C GLU A 313 13.92 -22.76 -7.56
N VAL A 314 14.24 -23.71 -8.40
CA VAL A 314 14.79 -25.01 -8.03
C VAL A 314 15.97 -25.34 -8.93
N PRO A 315 16.90 -26.25 -8.52
CA PRO A 315 17.99 -26.68 -9.40
C PRO A 315 17.47 -27.19 -10.74
N GLY A 316 17.66 -26.41 -11.82
CA GLY A 316 17.27 -26.77 -13.18
C GLY A 316 16.01 -26.11 -13.71
N GLY A 317 15.35 -25.20 -12.96
CA GLY A 317 14.22 -24.45 -13.47
C GLY A 317 13.55 -23.55 -12.46
N SER A 318 12.57 -22.80 -12.93
CA SER A 318 11.71 -21.95 -12.09
C SER A 318 10.23 -22.14 -12.43
N ILE A 319 9.37 -21.83 -11.47
CA ILE A 319 7.91 -21.70 -11.63
C ILE A 319 7.55 -20.30 -11.19
N ASN A 320 6.81 -19.58 -12.05
CA ASN A 320 6.40 -18.20 -11.82
C ASN A 320 4.89 -18.10 -11.89
N LEU A 321 4.33 -17.40 -10.91
CA LEU A 321 2.94 -16.96 -10.91
C LEU A 321 2.92 -15.45 -11.18
N ASP A 322 2.59 -15.11 -12.40
CA ASP A 322 2.62 -13.72 -12.89
C ASP A 322 1.24 -13.07 -12.86
N THR A 323 1.22 -11.80 -12.55
CA THR A 323 0.05 -10.93 -12.65
C THR A 323 0.27 -9.98 -13.80
N ASP A 324 -0.41 -10.20 -14.91
CA ASP A 324 -0.13 -9.48 -16.17
C ASP A 324 -0.93 -8.20 -16.30
N TYR A 325 -2.05 -8.29 -16.99
CA TYR A 325 -2.88 -7.13 -17.33
C TYR A 325 -4.25 -7.22 -16.68
N GLY A 326 -4.82 -6.06 -16.44
CA GLY A 326 -6.13 -5.95 -15.80
C GLY A 326 -6.79 -4.62 -16.08
N PHE A 327 -8.04 -4.50 -15.69
CA PHE A 327 -8.77 -3.24 -15.74
C PHE A 327 -9.72 -3.09 -14.56
N ASP A 328 -10.01 -1.84 -14.21
CA ASP A 328 -10.98 -1.50 -13.17
C ASP A 328 -12.04 -0.53 -13.73
N VAL A 329 -13.26 -0.65 -13.19
CA VAL A 329 -14.35 0.31 -13.37
C VAL A 329 -14.77 0.80 -12.00
N LEU A 330 -14.46 2.06 -11.68
CA LEU A 330 -14.53 2.59 -10.33
C LEU A 330 -15.40 3.83 -10.25
N ALA A 331 -16.13 3.96 -9.17
CA ALA A 331 -16.70 5.21 -8.71
C ALA A 331 -15.81 5.83 -7.64
N ARG A 332 -15.72 7.16 -7.61
CA ARG A 332 -15.01 7.88 -6.57
C ARG A 332 -15.84 8.99 -5.97
N VAL A 333 -15.63 9.27 -4.69
CA VAL A 333 -16.17 10.42 -3.99
C VAL A 333 -15.09 11.02 -3.11
N GLY A 334 -14.93 12.33 -3.15
CA GLY A 334 -13.92 13.05 -2.40
C GLY A 334 -14.44 14.34 -1.78
N MET A 335 -13.76 14.78 -0.75
CA MET A 335 -13.95 16.07 -0.10
C MET A 335 -12.79 16.99 -0.44
N LYS A 336 -13.08 18.22 -0.84
CA LYS A 336 -12.04 19.25 -1.01
C LYS A 336 -11.47 19.62 0.36
N VAL A 337 -10.21 19.27 0.59
CA VAL A 337 -9.45 19.67 1.79
C VAL A 337 -9.14 21.18 1.72
N ASN A 338 -8.85 21.62 0.51
CA ASN A 338 -8.76 23.02 0.09
C ASN A 338 -9.11 23.10 -1.41
N GLU A 339 -9.14 24.28 -2.01
CA GLU A 339 -9.58 24.46 -3.40
C GLU A 339 -8.74 23.67 -4.42
N SER A 340 -7.49 23.35 -4.09
CA SER A 340 -6.54 22.69 -4.97
C SER A 340 -6.31 21.21 -4.62
N THR A 341 -6.85 20.69 -3.51
CA THR A 341 -6.55 19.34 -3.03
C THR A 341 -7.81 18.59 -2.64
N LEU A 342 -7.97 17.39 -3.19
CA LEU A 342 -9.06 16.46 -2.94
C LEU A 342 -8.54 15.25 -2.14
N ALA A 343 -9.19 14.95 -1.02
CA ALA A 343 -9.10 13.65 -0.36
C ALA A 343 -10.29 12.81 -0.80
N TYR A 344 -10.06 11.60 -1.30
CA TYR A 344 -11.12 10.78 -1.88
C TYR A 344 -10.99 9.32 -1.52
N VAL A 345 -12.11 8.65 -1.69
CA VAL A 345 -12.25 7.19 -1.67
C VAL A 345 -12.83 6.74 -2.99
N LEU A 346 -12.53 5.50 -3.34
CA LEU A 346 -13.04 4.87 -4.55
C LEU A 346 -13.38 3.41 -4.31
N GLY A 347 -14.19 2.86 -5.21
CA GLY A 347 -14.46 1.43 -5.22
C GLY A 347 -15.25 1.03 -6.45
N GLY A 348 -15.14 -0.25 -6.79
CA GLY A 348 -15.84 -0.78 -7.95
C GLY A 348 -15.37 -2.16 -8.36
N TYR A 349 -15.62 -2.47 -9.62
CA TYR A 349 -15.31 -3.75 -10.23
C TYR A 349 -13.88 -3.80 -10.72
N SER A 350 -13.24 -4.96 -10.55
CA SER A 350 -11.88 -5.26 -11.04
C SER A 350 -11.86 -6.60 -11.78
N TRP A 351 -11.04 -6.66 -12.82
CA TRP A 351 -10.73 -7.86 -13.57
C TRP A 351 -9.23 -7.96 -13.76
N GLN A 352 -8.68 -9.18 -13.67
CA GLN A 352 -7.25 -9.44 -13.75
C GLN A 352 -6.96 -10.77 -14.44
N HIS A 353 -5.93 -10.78 -15.26
CA HIS A 353 -5.34 -11.95 -15.90
C HIS A 353 -4.12 -12.43 -15.13
N PHE A 354 -4.02 -13.75 -14.93
CA PHE A 354 -2.93 -14.42 -14.25
C PHE A 354 -2.35 -15.52 -15.13
N ASP A 355 -1.05 -15.74 -15.03
CA ASP A 355 -0.30 -16.74 -15.75
C ASP A 355 0.60 -17.54 -14.79
N LEU A 356 0.51 -18.87 -14.84
CA LEU A 356 1.41 -19.79 -14.17
C LEU A 356 2.28 -20.47 -15.21
N ASN A 357 3.56 -20.16 -15.18
CA ASN A 357 4.50 -20.68 -16.15
C ASN A 357 5.73 -21.33 -15.49
N ALA A 358 6.41 -22.20 -16.23
CA ALA A 358 7.66 -22.80 -15.79
C ALA A 358 8.74 -22.58 -16.86
N SER A 359 9.98 -22.59 -16.39
CA SER A 359 11.13 -22.51 -17.29
C SER A 359 11.14 -23.66 -18.31
N SER A 360 11.74 -23.39 -19.48
CA SER A 360 11.89 -24.39 -20.54
C SER A 360 12.48 -25.71 -20.02
N PRO A 361 11.98 -26.91 -20.43
CA PRO A 361 11.09 -27.11 -21.61
C PRO A 361 9.59 -27.12 -21.32
N ILE A 362 9.11 -26.84 -20.09
CA ILE A 362 7.71 -26.98 -19.71
C ILE A 362 6.87 -25.83 -20.30
N GLY A 363 7.29 -24.58 -20.12
CA GLY A 363 6.56 -23.40 -20.61
C GLY A 363 5.29 -23.09 -19.81
N ASP A 364 4.26 -22.57 -20.49
CA ASP A 364 2.99 -22.19 -19.88
C ASP A 364 2.28 -23.41 -19.30
N ILE A 365 1.92 -23.35 -18.01
CA ILE A 365 1.22 -24.41 -17.29
C ILE A 365 -0.27 -24.13 -17.28
N LEU A 366 -0.66 -22.88 -16.91
CA LEU A 366 -2.04 -22.49 -16.70
C LEU A 366 -2.16 -20.98 -16.81
N ASP A 367 -3.19 -20.52 -17.51
CA ASP A 367 -3.62 -19.14 -17.54
C ASP A 367 -5.09 -19.01 -17.13
N TRP A 368 -5.45 -17.94 -16.43
CA TRP A 368 -6.83 -17.73 -16.03
C TRP A 368 -7.16 -16.27 -15.77
N ASP A 369 -8.44 -15.99 -15.83
CA ASP A 369 -9.00 -14.68 -15.49
C ASP A 369 -9.74 -14.75 -14.17
N SER A 370 -9.67 -13.70 -13.37
CA SER A 370 -10.51 -13.54 -12.20
C SER A 370 -11.11 -12.14 -12.13
N SER A 371 -12.33 -12.08 -11.63
CA SER A 371 -13.04 -10.83 -11.37
C SER A 371 -13.26 -10.64 -9.88
N GLY A 372 -13.35 -9.38 -9.47
CA GLY A 372 -13.50 -9.05 -8.06
C GLY A 372 -13.88 -7.60 -7.86
N PHE A 373 -13.45 -7.06 -6.75
CA PHE A 373 -13.68 -5.66 -6.41
C PHE A 373 -12.37 -4.98 -5.98
N SER A 374 -12.31 -3.68 -6.20
CA SER A 374 -11.29 -2.80 -5.61
C SER A 374 -11.93 -1.76 -4.72
N VAL A 375 -11.25 -1.44 -3.63
CA VAL A 375 -11.55 -0.29 -2.76
C VAL A 375 -10.25 0.45 -2.45
N GLY A 376 -10.32 1.76 -2.32
CA GLY A 376 -9.12 2.52 -2.07
C GLY A 376 -9.38 3.98 -1.75
N GLY A 377 -8.31 4.76 -1.75
CA GLY A 377 -8.39 6.18 -1.54
C GLY A 377 -7.04 6.87 -1.64
N GLY A 378 -7.06 8.18 -1.69
CA GLY A 378 -5.85 8.95 -1.86
C GLY A 378 -6.03 10.45 -1.69
N LEU A 379 -4.91 11.13 -1.91
CA LEU A 379 -4.85 12.58 -2.02
C LEU A 379 -4.45 12.96 -3.44
N GLU A 380 -5.20 13.87 -4.05
CA GLU A 380 -4.94 14.41 -5.38
C GLU A 380 -4.87 15.93 -5.30
N THR A 381 -3.84 16.55 -5.87
CA THR A 381 -3.64 17.99 -5.81
C THR A 381 -3.35 18.60 -7.18
N ALA A 382 -3.87 19.79 -7.41
CA ALA A 382 -3.64 20.54 -8.63
C ALA A 382 -2.21 21.09 -8.69
N MET A 383 -1.54 20.80 -9.79
CA MET A 383 -0.23 21.36 -10.16
C MET A 383 -0.38 22.58 -11.09
N SER A 384 -1.46 22.62 -11.85
CA SER A 384 -1.83 23.70 -12.75
C SER A 384 -3.35 23.75 -12.92
N SER A 385 -3.86 24.63 -13.78
CA SER A 385 -5.30 24.72 -14.08
C SER A 385 -5.89 23.44 -14.71
N ASN A 386 -5.04 22.56 -15.28
CA ASN A 386 -5.49 21.39 -16.01
C ASN A 386 -4.84 20.08 -15.52
N VAL A 387 -3.79 20.14 -14.70
CA VAL A 387 -3.01 18.97 -14.30
C VAL A 387 -3.11 18.76 -12.80
N THR A 388 -3.44 17.55 -12.40
CA THR A 388 -3.32 17.08 -11.01
C THR A 388 -2.29 15.98 -10.89
N VAL A 389 -1.74 15.83 -9.68
CA VAL A 389 -0.92 14.69 -9.28
C VAL A 389 -1.47 14.12 -7.97
N GLY A 390 -1.30 12.83 -7.75
CA GLY A 390 -1.80 12.19 -6.54
C GLY A 390 -1.11 10.91 -6.18
N LEU A 391 -1.32 10.50 -4.95
CA LEU A 391 -0.95 9.21 -4.40
C LEU A 391 -2.22 8.48 -3.99
N GLU A 392 -2.39 7.26 -4.50
CA GLU A 392 -3.57 6.43 -4.30
C GLU A 392 -3.17 5.03 -3.87
N TYR A 393 -3.88 4.47 -2.90
CA TYR A 393 -3.82 3.08 -2.50
C TYR A 393 -5.08 2.36 -2.95
N ARG A 394 -4.94 1.11 -3.42
CA ARG A 394 -6.05 0.18 -3.66
C ARG A 394 -5.77 -1.17 -3.03
N TYR A 395 -6.77 -1.67 -2.34
CA TYR A 395 -6.94 -3.08 -2.03
C TYR A 395 -7.89 -3.68 -3.06
N SER A 396 -7.47 -4.77 -3.69
CA SER A 396 -8.30 -5.52 -4.62
C SER A 396 -8.42 -6.95 -4.14
N GLN A 397 -9.60 -7.53 -4.22
CA GLN A 397 -9.83 -8.93 -3.93
C GLN A 397 -10.60 -9.56 -5.08
N PHE A 398 -10.09 -10.70 -5.53
CA PHE A 398 -10.66 -11.44 -6.65
C PHE A 398 -11.41 -12.68 -6.16
N SER A 399 -12.26 -13.20 -7.03
CA SER A 399 -13.02 -14.41 -6.74
C SER A 399 -12.10 -15.61 -6.66
N GLU A 400 -12.47 -16.56 -5.82
CA GLU A 400 -11.84 -17.87 -5.75
C GLU A 400 -11.85 -18.56 -7.11
N LYS A 401 -10.74 -19.17 -7.48
CA LYS A 401 -10.58 -20.02 -8.65
C LYS A 401 -10.25 -21.44 -8.20
N ASP A 402 -11.06 -22.40 -8.65
CA ASP A 402 -10.79 -23.83 -8.52
C ASP A 402 -9.92 -24.32 -9.69
N PHE A 403 -8.74 -24.82 -9.39
CA PHE A 403 -7.79 -25.39 -10.36
C PHE A 403 -7.89 -26.90 -10.49
N SER A 404 -8.76 -27.55 -9.72
CA SER A 404 -8.82 -28.99 -9.61
C SER A 404 -9.08 -29.68 -10.95
N SER A 405 -10.05 -29.16 -11.72
CA SER A 405 -10.37 -29.72 -13.04
C SER A 405 -9.26 -29.51 -14.06
N ASP A 406 -8.55 -28.36 -13.99
CA ASP A 406 -7.45 -28.03 -14.89
C ASP A 406 -6.25 -28.96 -14.67
N LEU A 407 -6.09 -29.46 -13.42
CA LEU A 407 -5.04 -30.41 -13.01
C LEU A 407 -5.49 -31.88 -13.05
N GLY A 408 -6.74 -32.17 -13.47
CA GLY A 408 -7.29 -33.51 -13.50
C GLY A 408 -7.58 -34.10 -12.11
N LEU A 409 -7.79 -33.23 -11.11
CA LEU A 409 -8.16 -33.58 -9.74
C LEU A 409 -9.69 -33.51 -9.55
N PRO A 410 -10.25 -34.14 -8.50
CA PRO A 410 -11.63 -33.90 -8.11
C PRO A 410 -11.91 -32.44 -7.80
N ASP A 411 -13.12 -31.96 -8.08
CA ASP A 411 -13.53 -30.57 -7.79
C ASP A 411 -13.26 -30.18 -6.32
N ASP A 412 -12.96 -28.91 -6.09
CA ASP A 412 -12.63 -28.34 -4.77
C ASP A 412 -11.40 -28.99 -4.09
N THR A 413 -10.48 -29.53 -4.86
CA THR A 413 -9.21 -30.09 -4.33
C THR A 413 -8.15 -29.03 -4.09
N LEU A 414 -8.08 -28.03 -5.00
CA LEU A 414 -7.11 -26.93 -4.94
C LEU A 414 -7.76 -25.65 -5.42
N THR A 415 -7.90 -24.68 -4.53
CA THR A 415 -8.42 -23.37 -4.87
C THR A 415 -7.47 -22.24 -4.49
N SER A 416 -7.59 -21.09 -5.14
CA SER A 416 -6.85 -19.87 -4.80
C SER A 416 -7.74 -18.64 -4.82
N THR A 417 -7.55 -17.77 -3.84
CA THR A 417 -8.24 -16.48 -3.71
C THR A 417 -7.20 -15.36 -3.67
N PRO A 418 -6.96 -14.64 -4.78
CA PRO A 418 -5.99 -13.55 -4.84
C PRO A 418 -6.48 -12.26 -4.17
N SER A 419 -5.58 -11.58 -3.46
CA SER A 419 -5.72 -10.19 -3.00
C SER A 419 -4.51 -9.35 -3.36
N PHE A 420 -4.69 -8.05 -3.57
CA PHE A 420 -3.62 -7.11 -3.93
C PHE A 420 -3.63 -5.88 -3.04
N HIS A 421 -2.46 -5.47 -2.61
CA HIS A 421 -2.16 -4.19 -1.99
C HIS A 421 -1.31 -3.36 -2.95
N THR A 422 -1.88 -2.37 -3.60
CA THR A 422 -1.19 -1.56 -4.61
C THR A 422 -1.20 -0.09 -4.23
N VAL A 423 -0.08 0.58 -4.50
CA VAL A 423 0.03 2.04 -4.40
C VAL A 423 0.52 2.61 -5.71
N ARG A 424 -0.02 3.75 -6.10
CA ARG A 424 0.29 4.41 -7.36
C ARG A 424 0.45 5.91 -7.20
N ILE A 425 1.42 6.43 -7.92
CA ILE A 425 1.60 7.87 -8.14
C ILE A 425 1.11 8.16 -9.55
N GLY A 426 0.15 9.03 -9.68
CA GLY A 426 -0.48 9.34 -10.96
C GLY A 426 -0.54 10.83 -11.26
N ALA A 427 -0.65 11.13 -12.55
CA ALA A 427 -0.96 12.46 -13.04
C ALA A 427 -2.18 12.38 -13.98
N LYS A 428 -3.05 13.38 -13.90
CA LYS A 428 -4.24 13.49 -14.72
C LYS A 428 -4.27 14.83 -15.44
N TYR A 429 -4.65 14.81 -16.69
CA TYR A 429 -4.94 16.02 -17.49
C TYR A 429 -6.45 16.16 -17.68
N LYS A 430 -7.01 17.26 -17.22
CA LYS A 430 -8.43 17.58 -17.33
C LYS A 430 -8.68 18.46 -18.55
N PHE A 431 -9.67 18.08 -19.33
CA PHE A 431 -10.14 18.86 -20.48
C PHE A 431 -11.15 19.89 -19.96
N ASN A 432 -10.87 21.17 -20.16
CA ASN A 432 -11.73 22.29 -19.80
C ASN A 432 -12.41 22.87 -21.03
#